data_7861d9089bf7e250a3948d3731554f79
#
_entry.id   7861d9089bf7e250a3948d3731554f79
#
_cell.length_a   1.000
_cell.length_b   1.000
_cell.length_c   1.000
_cell.angle_alpha   90.00
_cell.angle_beta   90.00
_cell.angle_gamma   90.00
#
_symmetry.space_group_name_H-M   'P 1'
#
loop_
_entity.id
_entity.type
_entity.pdbx_description
1 polymer ?
#
loop_
_entity_poly.entity_id
_entity_poly.type
_entity_poly.pdbx_seq_one_letter_code
_entity_poly.pdbx_strand_id
1 'polypeptide(L)'
;MSLSFYQRIHTLKNRTHSSLWKGSVLGIALSAIVFSQTVAAENLSLPKVNQSLNTAVPRNTSFEQILAQIRAYQNQQSNWQIQQQMANAQLKQSGLWANPSLSIEQTGLQSNQDRELAIGISQPLDLFGQRRAAQKVAQLSATQVDLEQQRYNAELELIVQYAWSQVALFQLEKSLVAEQLQVSQENLDATMKRYQAGNIAQVDVERVRIAHLENQRIYQQADLQLRVAQQQLASFWGSDLNQFVIAPSVNELWSRATAIKTDRPDIENLFERGLQRETQRQQANIDQLKAKSRPQPTMTLGVNRTRSADQNTENQIRLGVEIPLNIFNSQKYGIQIAEAKQTLIQQQQRFYRQQNQLDIDVRLAELRGLQTQFKQLNDQQVPLAIQVQQKTLQGFRLGKFAVTDVQQATTQLQDVRLRKVQLLKQAWQLNVEVQSARMGLPVEQITAKDALMQLNQRVWQQSNAFPSQVGE
;
A
#
# COMPACT_ATOMS: atom_id res chain seq x y z
N MET A 1 -3.40 5.05 44.50
CA MET A 1 -3.69 4.07 45.56
C MET A 1 -3.45 2.71 44.94
N SER A 2 -2.28 2.26 45.08
CA SER A 2 -1.63 1.23 45.95
C SER A 2 -2.02 -0.18 45.52
N LEU A 3 -1.11 -0.87 44.85
CA LEU A 3 -0.02 -1.71 45.39
C LEU A 3 -0.49 -2.97 46.13
N SER A 4 0.09 -4.09 45.71
CA SER A 4 0.33 -5.28 46.51
C SER A 4 -0.62 -6.46 46.32
N PHE A 5 -0.14 -7.46 45.60
CA PHE A 5 -0.14 -8.87 46.07
C PHE A 5 0.87 -9.69 45.24
N TYR A 6 2.12 -9.62 45.66
CA TYR A 6 3.17 -10.63 45.33
C TYR A 6 3.56 -11.29 46.67
N GLN A 7 3.86 -12.53 46.60
CA GLN A 7 4.42 -13.42 47.63
C GLN A 7 3.45 -14.24 48.47
N ARG A 8 3.39 -15.54 48.17
CA ARG A 8 3.67 -16.64 49.11
C ARG A 8 3.38 -18.00 48.46
N ILE A 9 4.39 -18.66 47.99
CA ILE A 9 4.49 -20.13 48.00
C ILE A 9 5.96 -20.50 48.26
N HIS A 10 6.26 -20.83 49.47
CA HIS A 10 7.43 -21.64 49.80
C HIS A 10 7.08 -22.62 50.91
N THR A 11 7.51 -23.86 50.70
CA THR A 11 7.76 -24.95 51.67
C THR A 11 6.57 -25.69 52.25
N LEU A 12 6.46 -26.94 51.85
CA LEU A 12 6.35 -28.06 52.81
C LEU A 12 6.96 -29.35 52.22
N LYS A 13 7.96 -29.80 52.92
CA LYS A 13 8.84 -30.93 52.63
C LYS A 13 8.38 -32.12 53.49
N ASN A 14 8.36 -33.29 52.90
CA ASN A 14 8.49 -34.63 53.50
C ASN A 14 7.66 -35.02 54.74
N ARG A 15 6.87 -36.08 54.59
CA ARG A 15 6.93 -37.24 55.52
C ARG A 15 6.38 -38.54 54.87
N THR A 16 7.20 -39.52 54.85
CA THR A 16 6.96 -40.94 54.55
C THR A 16 6.02 -41.56 55.55
N HIS A 17 5.06 -42.39 55.11
CA HIS A 17 4.69 -43.62 55.82
C HIS A 17 4.15 -44.64 54.83
N SER A 18 4.80 -45.82 54.92
CA SER A 18 4.50 -47.08 54.29
C SER A 18 3.26 -47.75 54.89
N SER A 19 2.39 -48.29 54.04
CA SER A 19 1.66 -49.49 54.35
C SER A 19 1.19 -50.22 53.09
N LEU A 20 1.57 -51.42 53.01
CA LEU A 20 1.30 -52.51 52.08
C LEU A 20 -0.19 -52.67 51.79
N TRP A 21 -0.58 -52.64 50.50
CA TRP A 21 -1.74 -53.39 50.03
C TRP A 21 -1.42 -54.02 48.66
N LYS A 22 -1.26 -55.39 48.74
CA LYS A 22 -1.17 -56.20 47.52
C LYS A 22 -2.54 -56.33 46.90
N GLY A 23 -2.71 -55.76 45.74
CA GLY A 23 -3.86 -55.94 44.87
C GLY A 23 -3.35 -56.03 43.41
N SER A 24 -3.40 -57.25 42.89
CA SER A 24 -3.02 -57.57 41.50
C SER A 24 -3.80 -56.74 40.51
N VAL A 25 -3.15 -55.74 39.93
CA VAL A 25 -3.67 -54.96 38.76
C VAL A 25 -3.06 -55.65 37.54
N LEU A 26 -3.93 -56.30 36.77
CA LEU A 26 -3.62 -56.77 35.42
C LEU A 26 -3.28 -55.51 34.55
N GLY A 27 -2.00 -55.43 34.22
CA GLY A 27 -1.52 -54.37 33.29
C GLY A 27 -2.06 -54.60 31.89
N ILE A 28 -3.06 -53.87 31.50
CA ILE A 28 -3.36 -53.65 30.06
C ILE A 28 -2.39 -52.59 29.57
N ALA A 29 -1.33 -53.07 28.91
CA ALA A 29 -0.44 -52.18 28.15
C ALA A 29 -1.26 -51.57 27.01
N LEU A 30 -1.78 -50.35 27.22
CA LEU A 30 -2.21 -49.50 26.15
C LEU A 30 -0.93 -49.03 25.44
N SER A 31 -0.53 -49.70 24.36
CA SER A 31 0.41 -49.14 23.38
C SER A 31 -0.30 -47.96 22.71
N ALA A 32 -0.13 -46.77 23.31
CA ALA A 32 -0.46 -45.52 22.66
C ALA A 32 0.42 -45.43 21.41
N ILE A 33 -0.15 -45.74 20.26
CA ILE A 33 0.47 -45.38 18.99
C ILE A 33 0.35 -43.85 18.89
N VAL A 34 1.35 -43.19 19.45
CA VAL A 34 1.59 -41.77 19.20
C VAL A 34 2.05 -41.69 17.75
N PHE A 35 1.12 -41.42 16.84
CA PHE A 35 1.48 -40.90 15.54
C PHE A 35 2.05 -39.49 15.78
N SER A 36 3.32 -39.41 16.08
CA SER A 36 4.09 -38.19 15.95
C SER A 36 4.18 -37.87 14.47
N GLN A 37 3.20 -37.12 13.94
CA GLN A 37 3.45 -36.37 12.74
C GLN A 37 4.48 -35.33 13.12
N THR A 38 5.74 -35.60 12.79
CA THR A 38 6.75 -34.56 12.67
C THR A 38 6.25 -33.61 11.57
N VAL A 39 5.54 -32.54 11.97
CA VAL A 39 5.41 -31.36 11.16
C VAL A 39 6.85 -30.91 10.99
N ALA A 40 7.42 -31.22 9.82
CA ALA A 40 8.65 -30.61 9.39
C ALA A 40 8.35 -29.13 9.35
N ALA A 41 8.82 -28.41 10.36
CA ALA A 41 8.89 -26.96 10.31
C ALA A 41 9.85 -26.65 9.15
N GLU A 42 9.29 -26.43 7.98
CA GLU A 42 10.03 -25.82 6.89
C GLU A 42 10.61 -24.52 7.46
N ASN A 43 11.91 -24.52 7.66
CA ASN A 43 12.63 -23.36 8.16
C ASN A 43 12.29 -22.17 7.27
N LEU A 44 11.43 -21.29 7.77
CA LEU A 44 11.25 -19.94 7.22
C LEU A 44 12.61 -19.24 7.40
N SER A 45 13.50 -19.42 6.44
CA SER A 45 14.67 -18.58 6.32
C SER A 45 14.20 -17.18 5.99
N LEU A 46 14.21 -16.31 7.00
CA LEU A 46 14.06 -14.88 6.77
C LEU A 46 15.07 -14.47 5.68
N PRO A 47 14.64 -13.74 4.65
CA PRO A 47 15.57 -13.26 3.65
C PRO A 47 16.65 -12.45 4.37
N LYS A 48 17.92 -12.86 4.20
CA LYS A 48 19.06 -12.10 4.70
C LYS A 48 18.97 -10.72 4.06
N VAL A 49 18.73 -9.70 4.88
CA VAL A 49 18.85 -8.31 4.48
C VAL A 49 20.30 -8.12 4.06
N ASN A 50 20.57 -8.20 2.76
CA ASN A 50 21.86 -7.85 2.20
C ASN A 50 22.08 -6.35 2.41
N GLN A 51 22.96 -6.04 3.34
CA GLN A 51 23.49 -4.71 3.53
C GLN A 51 24.20 -4.26 2.24
N SER A 52 23.95 -2.99 1.90
CA SER A 52 24.66 -2.19 0.89
C SER A 52 24.41 -2.52 -0.58
N LEU A 53 23.28 -2.01 -1.11
CA LEU A 53 23.27 -1.48 -2.46
C LEU A 53 23.65 0.02 -2.41
N ASN A 54 24.89 0.29 -2.01
CA ASN A 54 25.52 1.61 -2.23
C ASN A 54 25.97 1.70 -3.69
N THR A 55 25.04 1.63 -4.62
CA THR A 55 25.32 1.99 -6.01
C THR A 55 25.15 3.51 -6.11
N ALA A 56 26.27 4.21 -6.21
CA ALA A 56 26.30 5.63 -6.55
C ALA A 56 25.47 5.84 -7.81
N VAL A 57 24.36 6.59 -7.70
CA VAL A 57 23.47 6.90 -8.83
C VAL A 57 24.27 7.77 -9.81
N PRO A 58 24.39 7.38 -11.09
CA PRO A 58 25.10 8.21 -12.07
C PRO A 58 24.42 9.57 -12.21
N ARG A 59 25.21 10.63 -12.41
CA ARG A 59 24.74 12.03 -12.43
C ARG A 59 23.66 12.38 -13.45
N ASN A 60 23.46 11.54 -14.49
CA ASN A 60 22.36 11.66 -15.46
C ASN A 60 21.54 10.36 -15.45
N THR A 61 20.48 10.29 -14.64
CA THR A 61 19.67 9.09 -14.50
C THR A 61 18.31 9.31 -15.18
N SER A 62 17.92 8.37 -16.03
CA SER A 62 16.57 8.40 -16.61
C SER A 62 15.50 8.08 -15.56
N PHE A 63 14.25 8.51 -15.81
CA PHE A 63 13.12 8.18 -14.94
C PHE A 63 13.00 6.67 -14.71
N GLU A 64 13.15 5.87 -15.77
CA GLU A 64 13.03 4.41 -15.73
C GLU A 64 14.09 3.76 -14.84
N GLN A 65 15.32 4.27 -14.84
CA GLN A 65 16.39 3.77 -13.97
C GLN A 65 16.09 4.06 -12.50
N ILE A 66 15.66 5.28 -12.18
CA ILE A 66 15.26 5.67 -10.83
C ILE A 66 14.09 4.80 -10.34
N LEU A 67 13.07 4.64 -11.17
CA LEU A 67 11.90 3.82 -10.85
C LEU A 67 12.29 2.35 -10.61
N ALA A 68 13.17 1.78 -11.43
CA ALA A 68 13.64 0.41 -11.25
C ALA A 68 14.38 0.22 -9.93
N GLN A 69 15.26 1.15 -9.55
CA GLN A 69 15.97 1.12 -8.27
C GLN A 69 15.01 1.23 -7.07
N ILE A 70 14.07 2.18 -7.13
CA ILE A 70 13.07 2.34 -6.08
C ILE A 70 12.20 1.09 -5.94
N ARG A 71 11.73 0.53 -7.07
CA ARG A 71 10.96 -0.72 -7.05
C ARG A 71 11.74 -1.89 -6.43
N ALA A 72 13.00 -2.06 -6.80
CA ALA A 72 13.84 -3.10 -6.22
C ALA A 72 13.97 -2.95 -4.71
N TYR A 73 14.25 -1.73 -4.24
CA TYR A 73 14.36 -1.43 -2.81
C TYR A 73 13.05 -1.64 -2.07
N GLN A 74 11.95 -1.07 -2.57
CA GLN A 74 10.63 -1.17 -1.93
C GLN A 74 10.09 -2.61 -1.92
N ASN A 75 10.37 -3.40 -2.96
CA ASN A 75 9.99 -4.81 -2.99
C ASN A 75 10.74 -5.64 -1.94
N GLN A 76 11.99 -5.29 -1.58
CA GLN A 76 12.70 -5.93 -0.49
C GLN A 76 12.12 -5.56 0.89
N GLN A 77 11.60 -4.36 1.03
CA GLN A 77 10.98 -3.87 2.26
C GLN A 77 9.53 -4.34 2.41
N SER A 78 8.88 -4.71 1.31
CA SER A 78 7.47 -5.10 1.29
C SER A 78 7.30 -6.58 1.70
N ASN A 79 6.24 -6.84 2.47
CA ASN A 79 5.94 -8.18 2.97
C ASN A 79 5.04 -9.00 2.01
N TRP A 80 5.04 -8.70 0.70
CA TRP A 80 4.15 -9.36 -0.26
C TRP A 80 4.32 -10.87 -0.30
N GLN A 81 5.56 -11.36 -0.24
CA GLN A 81 5.83 -12.80 -0.21
C GLN A 81 5.23 -13.45 1.05
N ILE A 82 5.35 -12.79 2.20
CA ILE A 82 4.77 -13.27 3.45
C ILE A 82 3.24 -13.28 3.37
N GLN A 83 2.63 -12.19 2.86
CA GLN A 83 1.18 -12.13 2.66
C GLN A 83 0.68 -13.23 1.72
N GLN A 84 1.41 -13.50 0.64
CA GLN A 84 1.09 -14.57 -0.30
C GLN A 84 1.23 -15.97 0.36
N GLN A 85 2.25 -16.18 1.19
CA GLN A 85 2.41 -17.42 1.96
C GLN A 85 1.24 -17.60 2.95
N MET A 86 0.84 -16.55 3.67
CA MET A 86 -0.32 -16.57 4.57
C MET A 86 -1.61 -16.90 3.82
N ALA A 87 -1.88 -16.25 2.70
CA ALA A 87 -3.06 -16.51 1.88
C ALA A 87 -3.08 -17.94 1.31
N ASN A 88 -1.93 -18.46 0.89
CA ASN A 88 -1.80 -19.84 0.42
C ASN A 88 -1.97 -20.86 1.56
N ALA A 89 -1.47 -20.56 2.76
CA ALA A 89 -1.68 -21.39 3.93
C ALA A 89 -3.16 -21.44 4.32
N GLN A 90 -3.86 -20.30 4.28
CA GLN A 90 -5.30 -20.23 4.53
C GLN A 90 -6.11 -21.00 3.47
N LEU A 91 -5.70 -20.94 2.21
CA LEU A 91 -6.31 -21.73 1.13
C LEU A 91 -6.13 -23.25 1.40
N LYS A 92 -4.94 -23.68 1.79
CA LYS A 92 -4.68 -25.08 2.16
C LYS A 92 -5.52 -25.49 3.37
N GLN A 93 -5.55 -24.65 4.42
CA GLN A 93 -6.34 -24.87 5.63
C GLN A 93 -7.83 -25.06 5.35
N SER A 94 -8.40 -24.22 4.48
CA SER A 94 -9.81 -24.29 4.11
C SER A 94 -10.19 -25.58 3.35
N GLY A 95 -9.19 -26.29 2.82
CA GLY A 95 -9.34 -27.54 2.11
C GLY A 95 -9.21 -28.80 2.97
N LEU A 96 -8.84 -28.67 4.24
CA LEU A 96 -8.69 -29.82 5.12
C LEU A 96 -10.04 -30.45 5.49
N TRP A 97 -10.01 -31.77 5.70
CA TRP A 97 -11.12 -32.47 6.32
C TRP A 97 -11.18 -32.15 7.81
N ALA A 98 -12.37 -32.16 8.38
CA ALA A 98 -12.51 -32.11 9.82
C ALA A 98 -11.81 -33.33 10.45
N ASN A 99 -11.15 -33.14 11.58
CA ASN A 99 -10.47 -34.21 12.25
C ASN A 99 -11.48 -35.22 12.82
N PRO A 100 -11.16 -36.54 12.79
CA PRO A 100 -11.94 -37.52 13.52
C PRO A 100 -11.79 -37.29 15.03
N SER A 101 -12.83 -37.60 15.78
CA SER A 101 -12.81 -37.61 17.23
C SER A 101 -12.84 -39.06 17.77
N LEU A 102 -12.03 -39.33 18.80
CA LEU A 102 -12.03 -40.60 19.54
C LEU A 102 -12.84 -40.38 20.81
N SER A 103 -13.86 -41.22 21.02
CA SER A 103 -14.64 -41.26 22.25
C SER A 103 -14.35 -42.55 23.03
N ILE A 104 -14.17 -42.43 24.33
CA ILE A 104 -14.01 -43.56 25.27
C ILE A 104 -14.97 -43.28 26.40
N GLU A 105 -15.99 -44.10 26.51
CA GLU A 105 -17.04 -43.97 27.53
C GLU A 105 -17.11 -45.22 28.37
N GLN A 106 -17.19 -45.09 29.67
CA GLN A 106 -17.41 -46.21 30.58
C GLN A 106 -18.58 -45.91 31.48
N THR A 107 -19.56 -46.82 31.47
CA THR A 107 -20.72 -46.83 32.37
C THR A 107 -20.63 -47.98 33.36
N GLY A 108 -21.31 -47.85 34.50
CA GLY A 108 -21.33 -48.90 35.52
C GLY A 108 -20.02 -48.98 36.36
N LEU A 109 -19.72 -47.92 37.15
CA LEU A 109 -18.52 -47.86 38.00
C LEU A 109 -18.68 -48.56 39.34
N GLN A 110 -19.90 -48.98 39.70
CA GLN A 110 -20.18 -49.66 40.97
C GLN A 110 -19.97 -51.17 40.87
N SER A 111 -19.67 -51.84 42.00
CA SER A 111 -19.16 -53.22 42.06
C SER A 111 -20.19 -54.29 41.64
N ASN A 112 -21.50 -54.01 41.71
CA ASN A 112 -22.60 -54.94 41.41
C ASN A 112 -23.50 -54.53 40.23
N GLN A 113 -22.97 -53.71 39.33
CA GLN A 113 -23.71 -53.27 38.13
C GLN A 113 -23.01 -53.75 36.84
N ASP A 114 -23.77 -53.87 35.81
CA ASP A 114 -23.23 -54.13 34.49
C ASP A 114 -22.25 -53.01 34.10
N ARG A 115 -21.12 -53.38 33.55
CA ARG A 115 -20.07 -52.44 33.11
C ARG A 115 -20.03 -52.46 31.59
N GLU A 116 -20.13 -51.26 31.01
CA GLU A 116 -19.98 -51.10 29.56
C GLU A 116 -18.80 -50.16 29.28
N LEU A 117 -17.90 -50.60 28.43
CA LEU A 117 -16.82 -49.81 27.85
C LEU A 117 -17.11 -49.63 26.36
N ALA A 118 -17.38 -48.40 25.95
CA ALA A 118 -17.57 -48.03 24.57
C ALA A 118 -16.34 -47.25 24.05
N ILE A 119 -15.77 -47.70 22.95
CA ILE A 119 -14.69 -46.98 22.22
C ILE A 119 -15.18 -46.75 20.82
N GLY A 120 -15.16 -45.47 20.37
CA GLY A 120 -15.66 -45.10 19.06
C GLY A 120 -14.82 -44.04 18.39
N ILE A 121 -14.79 -44.06 17.05
CA ILE A 121 -14.24 -43.01 16.20
C ILE A 121 -15.39 -42.37 15.44
N SER A 122 -15.49 -41.06 15.53
CA SER A 122 -16.51 -40.27 14.85
C SER A 122 -15.89 -39.31 13.82
N GLN A 123 -16.40 -39.35 12.59
CA GLN A 123 -15.92 -38.53 11.48
C GLN A 123 -17.04 -37.68 10.90
N PRO A 124 -16.96 -36.33 10.94
CA PRO A 124 -17.87 -35.46 10.21
C PRO A 124 -17.72 -35.65 8.69
N LEU A 125 -18.86 -35.74 7.97
CA LEU A 125 -18.88 -35.97 6.53
C LEU A 125 -19.31 -34.71 5.79
N ASP A 126 -18.50 -34.23 4.84
CA ASP A 126 -18.86 -33.10 3.97
C ASP A 126 -19.67 -33.57 2.74
N LEU A 127 -20.95 -33.86 2.96
CA LEU A 127 -21.86 -34.30 1.89
C LEU A 127 -22.41 -33.16 1.02
N PHE A 128 -22.39 -31.93 1.52
CA PHE A 128 -22.99 -30.78 0.87
C PHE A 128 -22.00 -29.73 0.39
N GLY A 129 -20.72 -30.07 0.34
CA GLY A 129 -19.69 -29.25 -0.26
C GLY A 129 -19.28 -28.01 0.53
N GLN A 130 -19.46 -28.02 1.86
CA GLN A 130 -19.05 -26.91 2.73
C GLN A 130 -17.56 -26.59 2.57
N ARG A 131 -16.72 -27.63 2.51
CA ARG A 131 -15.29 -27.50 2.28
C ARG A 131 -14.96 -26.86 0.93
N ARG A 132 -15.61 -27.31 -0.16
CA ARG A 132 -15.40 -26.71 -1.50
C ARG A 132 -15.79 -25.24 -1.52
N ALA A 133 -16.90 -24.88 -0.88
CA ALA A 133 -17.34 -23.50 -0.78
C ALA A 133 -16.35 -22.64 0.04
N ALA A 134 -15.84 -23.16 1.16
CA ALA A 134 -14.79 -22.51 1.95
C ALA A 134 -13.50 -22.31 1.15
N GLN A 135 -13.05 -23.32 0.40
CA GLN A 135 -11.89 -23.22 -0.50
C GLN A 135 -12.09 -22.15 -1.57
N LYS A 136 -13.30 -22.03 -2.13
CA LYS A 136 -13.59 -20.99 -3.14
C LYS A 136 -13.46 -19.59 -2.57
N VAL A 137 -13.96 -19.34 -1.36
CA VAL A 137 -13.79 -18.06 -0.66
C VAL A 137 -12.31 -17.78 -0.40
N ALA A 138 -11.56 -18.75 0.12
CA ALA A 138 -10.13 -18.62 0.40
C ALA A 138 -9.31 -18.38 -0.88
N GLN A 139 -9.65 -19.05 -1.99
CA GLN A 139 -9.02 -18.85 -3.29
C GLN A 139 -9.20 -17.42 -3.79
N LEU A 140 -10.42 -16.88 -3.71
CA LEU A 140 -10.70 -15.50 -4.11
C LEU A 140 -9.98 -14.50 -3.19
N SER A 141 -9.89 -14.80 -1.89
CA SER A 141 -9.10 -13.98 -0.95
C SER A 141 -7.60 -14.02 -1.26
N ALA A 142 -7.04 -15.15 -1.68
CA ALA A 142 -5.64 -15.25 -2.09
C ALA A 142 -5.36 -14.41 -3.35
N THR A 143 -6.26 -14.40 -4.33
CA THR A 143 -6.09 -13.56 -5.53
C THR A 143 -6.23 -12.06 -5.24
N GLN A 144 -6.80 -11.68 -4.09
CA GLN A 144 -6.86 -10.27 -3.68
C GLN A 144 -5.47 -9.72 -3.35
N VAL A 145 -4.56 -10.54 -2.79
CA VAL A 145 -3.17 -10.14 -2.48
C VAL A 145 -2.45 -9.70 -3.76
N ASP A 146 -2.63 -10.44 -4.87
CA ASP A 146 -2.02 -10.09 -6.16
C ASP A 146 -2.55 -8.74 -6.68
N LEU A 147 -3.85 -8.46 -6.51
CA LEU A 147 -4.43 -7.20 -6.91
C LEU A 147 -3.90 -6.03 -6.06
N GLU A 148 -3.78 -6.21 -4.76
CA GLU A 148 -3.22 -5.19 -3.86
C GLU A 148 -1.74 -4.91 -4.19
N GLN A 149 -0.95 -5.93 -4.55
CA GLN A 149 0.41 -5.75 -5.01
C GLN A 149 0.47 -4.96 -6.34
N GLN A 150 -0.42 -5.27 -7.29
CA GLN A 150 -0.52 -4.51 -8.54
C GLN A 150 -0.88 -3.05 -8.28
N ARG A 151 -1.83 -2.81 -7.37
CA ARG A 151 -2.23 -1.47 -6.94
C ARG A 151 -1.07 -0.72 -6.29
N TYR A 152 -0.36 -1.36 -5.38
CA TYR A 152 0.83 -0.80 -4.74
C TYR A 152 1.88 -0.37 -5.78
N ASN A 153 2.19 -1.25 -6.74
CA ASN A 153 3.18 -0.95 -7.79
C ASN A 153 2.75 0.21 -8.69
N ALA A 154 1.46 0.32 -9.01
CA ALA A 154 0.93 1.41 -9.81
C ALA A 154 0.94 2.74 -9.03
N GLU A 155 0.57 2.75 -7.75
CA GLU A 155 0.65 3.92 -6.89
C GLU A 155 2.12 4.36 -6.70
N LEU A 156 3.02 3.42 -6.44
CA LEU A 156 4.46 3.70 -6.31
C LEU A 156 5.02 4.37 -7.57
N GLU A 157 4.65 3.86 -8.76
CA GLU A 157 5.08 4.47 -10.03
C GLU A 157 4.64 5.93 -10.15
N LEU A 158 3.38 6.24 -9.85
CA LEU A 158 2.86 7.60 -9.91
C LEU A 158 3.49 8.53 -8.86
N ILE A 159 3.71 8.04 -7.64
CA ILE A 159 4.40 8.78 -6.57
C ILE A 159 5.83 9.13 -7.01
N VAL A 160 6.56 8.16 -7.57
CA VAL A 160 7.93 8.38 -8.09
C VAL A 160 7.92 9.33 -9.27
N GLN A 161 6.95 9.20 -10.18
CA GLN A 161 6.79 10.09 -11.34
C GLN A 161 6.55 11.54 -10.89
N TYR A 162 5.70 11.74 -9.90
CA TYR A 162 5.44 13.06 -9.34
C TYR A 162 6.70 13.64 -8.66
N ALA A 163 7.34 12.88 -7.78
CA ALA A 163 8.55 13.33 -7.08
C ALA A 163 9.70 13.64 -8.05
N TRP A 164 9.90 12.80 -9.08
CA TRP A 164 10.87 13.06 -10.14
C TRP A 164 10.57 14.36 -10.90
N SER A 165 9.30 14.58 -11.23
CA SER A 165 8.89 15.82 -11.92
C SER A 165 9.16 17.06 -11.07
N GLN A 166 8.95 16.97 -9.74
CA GLN A 166 9.24 18.09 -8.83
C GLN A 166 10.74 18.45 -8.82
N VAL A 167 11.63 17.45 -8.78
CA VAL A 167 13.09 17.68 -8.87
C VAL A 167 13.44 18.36 -10.19
N ALA A 168 12.93 17.88 -11.33
CA ALA A 168 13.18 18.45 -12.64
C ALA A 168 12.69 19.92 -12.74
N LEU A 169 11.50 20.20 -12.20
CA LEU A 169 10.90 21.53 -12.21
C LEU A 169 11.64 22.51 -11.29
N PHE A 170 12.07 22.08 -10.10
CA PHE A 170 12.89 22.92 -9.21
C PHE A 170 14.31 23.16 -9.75
N GLN A 171 14.88 22.21 -10.48
CA GLN A 171 16.15 22.44 -11.19
C GLN A 171 15.98 23.50 -12.29
N LEU A 172 14.91 23.42 -13.08
CA LEU A 172 14.58 24.42 -14.08
C LEU A 172 14.38 25.81 -13.44
N GLU A 173 13.60 25.89 -12.37
CA GLU A 173 13.35 27.13 -11.64
C GLU A 173 14.67 27.75 -11.12
N LYS A 174 15.52 26.92 -10.45
CA LYS A 174 16.81 27.36 -9.98
C LYS A 174 17.69 27.89 -11.10
N SER A 175 17.72 27.24 -12.27
CA SER A 175 18.50 27.71 -13.41
C SER A 175 18.05 29.07 -13.93
N LEU A 176 16.72 29.30 -13.98
CA LEU A 176 16.14 30.58 -14.40
C LEU A 176 16.44 31.71 -13.41
N VAL A 177 16.31 31.45 -12.10
CA VAL A 177 16.61 32.47 -11.10
C VAL A 177 18.12 32.71 -10.93
N ALA A 178 18.97 31.73 -11.26
CA ALA A 178 20.42 31.91 -11.33
C ALA A 178 20.83 32.86 -12.48
N GLU A 179 20.24 32.67 -13.67
CA GLU A 179 20.42 33.58 -14.81
C GLU A 179 19.97 35.00 -14.44
N GLN A 180 18.82 35.12 -13.77
CA GLN A 180 18.31 36.41 -13.31
C GLN A 180 19.24 37.08 -12.28
N LEU A 181 19.78 36.33 -11.34
CA LEU A 181 20.73 36.85 -10.36
C LEU A 181 21.99 37.40 -11.05
N GLN A 182 22.53 36.70 -12.06
CA GLN A 182 23.65 37.16 -12.85
C GLN A 182 23.32 38.49 -13.59
N VAL A 183 22.18 38.57 -14.27
CA VAL A 183 21.74 39.80 -14.95
C VAL A 183 21.57 40.95 -13.95
N SER A 184 21.06 40.68 -12.76
CA SER A 184 20.91 41.65 -11.68
C SER A 184 22.26 42.18 -11.20
N GLN A 185 23.30 41.31 -11.08
CA GLN A 185 24.67 41.74 -10.74
C GLN A 185 25.25 42.65 -11.83
N GLU A 186 25.13 42.28 -13.12
CA GLU A 186 25.60 43.05 -14.23
C GLU A 186 24.93 44.46 -14.27
N ASN A 187 23.63 44.52 -13.95
CA ASN A 187 22.89 45.80 -13.85
C ASN A 187 23.40 46.67 -12.69
N LEU A 188 23.70 46.05 -11.51
CA LEU A 188 24.27 46.78 -10.39
C LEU A 188 25.64 47.38 -10.73
N ASP A 189 26.50 46.57 -11.37
CA ASP A 189 27.84 47.03 -11.77
C ASP A 189 27.77 48.16 -12.80
N ALA A 190 26.89 48.05 -13.80
CA ALA A 190 26.65 49.08 -14.79
C ALA A 190 26.12 50.40 -14.16
N THR A 191 25.20 50.26 -13.20
CA THR A 191 24.62 51.38 -12.46
C THR A 191 25.69 52.08 -11.58
N MET A 192 26.54 51.33 -10.89
CA MET A 192 27.64 51.86 -10.08
C MET A 192 28.63 52.67 -10.95
N LYS A 193 29.04 52.15 -12.14
CA LYS A 193 29.90 52.86 -13.08
C LYS A 193 29.32 54.19 -13.53
N ARG A 194 28.01 54.24 -13.80
CA ARG A 194 27.32 55.51 -14.20
C ARG A 194 27.22 56.50 -13.04
N TYR A 195 27.03 56.02 -11.81
CA TYR A 195 27.07 56.88 -10.62
C TYR A 195 28.47 57.48 -10.40
N GLN A 196 29.52 56.68 -10.52
CA GLN A 196 30.91 57.18 -10.44
C GLN A 196 31.25 58.21 -11.51
N ALA A 197 30.61 58.12 -12.69
CA ALA A 197 30.74 59.10 -13.74
C ALA A 197 29.83 60.35 -13.55
N GLY A 198 29.08 60.42 -12.44
CA GLY A 198 28.16 61.54 -12.14
C GLY A 198 26.88 61.56 -12.95
N ASN A 199 26.54 60.49 -13.67
CA ASN A 199 25.39 60.46 -14.62
C ASN A 199 24.05 60.02 -14.01
N ILE A 200 24.04 59.52 -12.76
CA ILE A 200 22.84 59.11 -12.05
C ILE A 200 22.95 59.39 -10.53
N ALA A 201 21.82 59.44 -9.85
CA ALA A 201 21.78 59.72 -8.41
C ALA A 201 22.14 58.47 -7.58
N GLN A 202 22.63 58.69 -6.36
CA GLN A 202 22.92 57.59 -5.42
C GLN A 202 21.70 56.73 -5.13
N VAL A 203 20.53 57.32 -5.03
CA VAL A 203 19.27 56.59 -4.77
C VAL A 203 18.97 55.56 -5.84
N ASP A 204 19.41 55.75 -7.08
CA ASP A 204 19.24 54.75 -8.15
C ASP A 204 20.15 53.56 -7.95
N VAL A 205 21.38 53.73 -7.43
CA VAL A 205 22.25 52.62 -7.05
C VAL A 205 21.66 51.84 -5.92
N GLU A 206 21.10 52.49 -4.92
CA GLU A 206 20.48 51.83 -3.76
C GLU A 206 19.26 51.00 -4.16
N ARG A 207 18.42 51.48 -5.07
CA ARG A 207 17.27 50.75 -5.65
C ARG A 207 17.74 49.47 -6.38
N VAL A 208 18.78 49.57 -7.21
CA VAL A 208 19.30 48.40 -7.93
C VAL A 208 19.94 47.40 -6.97
N ARG A 209 20.62 47.90 -5.91
CA ARG A 209 21.15 47.04 -4.86
C ARG A 209 20.08 46.25 -4.12
N ILE A 210 18.97 46.92 -3.77
CA ILE A 210 17.81 46.23 -3.12
C ILE A 210 17.26 45.15 -4.06
N ALA A 211 17.10 45.44 -5.35
CA ALA A 211 16.62 44.47 -6.32
C ALA A 211 17.58 43.28 -6.49
N HIS A 212 18.90 43.53 -6.46
CA HIS A 212 19.90 42.47 -6.50
C HIS A 212 19.84 41.57 -5.25
N LEU A 213 19.74 42.15 -4.06
CA LEU A 213 19.58 41.38 -2.81
C LEU A 213 18.31 40.53 -2.81
N GLU A 214 17.22 41.05 -3.38
CA GLU A 214 15.97 40.27 -3.53
C GLU A 214 16.16 39.08 -4.51
N ASN A 215 16.85 39.26 -5.65
CA ASN A 215 17.18 38.16 -6.55
C ASN A 215 18.10 37.13 -5.88
N GLN A 216 19.02 37.53 -5.01
CA GLN A 216 19.84 36.62 -4.22
C GLN A 216 19.00 35.78 -3.24
N ARG A 217 18.04 36.42 -2.57
CA ARG A 217 17.08 35.71 -1.70
C ARG A 217 16.24 34.68 -2.46
N ILE A 218 15.73 35.07 -3.65
CA ILE A 218 14.94 34.17 -4.52
C ILE A 218 15.78 32.96 -4.96
N TYR A 219 17.04 33.17 -5.33
CA TYR A 219 17.96 32.08 -5.69
C TYR A 219 18.20 31.11 -4.54
N GLN A 220 18.45 31.62 -3.34
CA GLN A 220 18.62 30.80 -2.13
C GLN A 220 17.37 29.97 -1.82
N GLN A 221 16.18 30.57 -2.01
CA GLN A 221 14.91 29.87 -1.83
C GLN A 221 14.73 28.75 -2.85
N ALA A 222 15.05 28.97 -4.14
CA ALA A 222 14.96 27.95 -5.18
C ALA A 222 15.97 26.81 -4.96
N ASP A 223 17.18 27.14 -4.48
CA ASP A 223 18.20 26.14 -4.11
C ASP A 223 17.75 25.25 -2.95
N LEU A 224 17.13 25.86 -1.93
CA LEU A 224 16.56 25.11 -0.81
C LEU A 224 15.44 24.16 -1.26
N GLN A 225 14.51 24.64 -2.10
CA GLN A 225 13.41 23.82 -2.61
C GLN A 225 13.93 22.64 -3.44
N LEU A 226 14.93 22.85 -4.28
CA LEU A 226 15.57 21.79 -5.04
C LEU A 226 16.19 20.73 -4.13
N ARG A 227 16.96 21.15 -3.12
CA ARG A 227 17.59 20.22 -2.16
C ARG A 227 16.54 19.40 -1.40
N VAL A 228 15.47 20.03 -0.95
CA VAL A 228 14.35 19.32 -0.27
C VAL A 228 13.73 18.28 -1.20
N ALA A 229 13.42 18.63 -2.46
CA ALA A 229 12.84 17.69 -3.42
C ALA A 229 13.80 16.54 -3.76
N GLN A 230 15.09 16.81 -3.91
CA GLN A 230 16.11 15.79 -4.11
C GLN A 230 16.20 14.83 -2.91
N GLN A 231 16.17 15.35 -1.69
CA GLN A 231 16.18 14.55 -0.47
C GLN A 231 14.92 13.69 -0.35
N GLN A 232 13.77 14.25 -0.67
CA GLN A 232 12.51 13.51 -0.67
C GLN A 232 12.55 12.35 -1.66
N LEU A 233 13.00 12.58 -2.90
CA LEU A 233 13.12 11.52 -3.90
C LEU A 233 14.14 10.46 -3.46
N ALA A 234 15.31 10.86 -2.92
CA ALA A 234 16.34 9.96 -2.44
C ALA A 234 15.87 9.07 -1.28
N SER A 235 15.00 9.57 -0.41
CA SER A 235 14.43 8.77 0.70
C SER A 235 13.63 7.55 0.24
N PHE A 236 13.21 7.51 -1.03
CA PHE A 236 12.41 6.41 -1.58
C PHE A 236 13.20 5.11 -1.75
N TRP A 237 14.55 5.16 -1.79
CA TRP A 237 15.42 3.96 -1.82
C TRP A 237 16.45 3.91 -0.69
N GLY A 238 16.22 4.66 0.40
CA GLY A 238 17.03 4.59 1.61
C GLY A 238 18.47 5.11 1.44
N SER A 239 18.74 5.90 0.40
CA SER A 239 20.06 6.47 0.15
C SER A 239 20.17 7.84 0.80
N ASP A 240 21.31 8.07 1.49
CA ASP A 240 21.73 9.42 1.84
C ASP A 240 22.16 10.11 0.55
N LEU A 241 21.34 11.04 0.14
CA LEU A 241 21.58 12.09 -0.86
C LEU A 241 22.78 11.93 -1.77
N ASN A 242 22.51 11.72 -3.00
CA ASN A 242 23.47 12.09 -4.02
C ASN A 242 22.83 13.07 -5.00
N GLN A 243 23.55 14.14 -5.27
CA GLN A 243 23.19 15.17 -6.23
C GLN A 243 23.05 14.51 -7.62
N PHE A 244 21.84 14.10 -7.95
CA PHE A 244 21.55 13.72 -9.31
C PHE A 244 20.94 14.90 -10.05
N VAL A 245 21.40 15.09 -11.27
CA VAL A 245 20.92 16.12 -12.16
C VAL A 245 19.94 15.48 -13.12
N ILE A 246 18.70 15.94 -13.06
CA ILE A 246 17.66 15.60 -14.04
C ILE A 246 17.60 16.82 -14.95
N ALA A 247 18.12 16.75 -16.17
CA ALA A 247 18.19 17.91 -17.06
C ALA A 247 17.36 17.75 -18.34
N PRO A 248 16.03 17.53 -18.25
CA PRO A 248 15.18 17.58 -19.44
C PRO A 248 14.97 19.03 -19.87
N SER A 249 14.85 19.24 -21.17
CA SER A 249 14.45 20.55 -21.69
C SER A 249 13.01 20.92 -21.28
N VAL A 250 12.70 22.22 -21.27
CA VAL A 250 11.33 22.71 -20.99
C VAL A 250 10.30 22.06 -21.92
N ASN A 251 10.64 21.90 -23.20
CA ASN A 251 9.74 21.29 -24.18
C ASN A 251 9.53 19.80 -23.92
N GLU A 252 10.55 19.09 -23.46
CA GLU A 252 10.44 17.69 -23.07
C GLU A 252 9.59 17.52 -21.82
N LEU A 253 9.80 18.35 -20.79
CA LEU A 253 8.95 18.37 -19.60
C LEU A 253 7.50 18.66 -19.94
N TRP A 254 7.25 19.63 -20.84
CA TRP A 254 5.91 19.97 -21.28
C TRP A 254 5.26 18.85 -22.09
N SER A 255 5.98 18.27 -23.04
CA SER A 255 5.49 17.14 -23.83
C SER A 255 5.12 15.97 -22.94
N ARG A 256 5.95 15.64 -21.96
CA ARG A 256 5.66 14.55 -20.98
C ARG A 256 4.48 14.89 -20.08
N ALA A 257 4.37 16.14 -19.58
CA ALA A 257 3.27 16.59 -18.72
C ALA A 257 1.91 16.56 -19.45
N THR A 258 1.89 16.77 -20.75
CA THR A 258 0.66 16.82 -21.55
C THR A 258 0.38 15.54 -22.34
N ALA A 259 1.35 14.62 -22.41
CA ALA A 259 1.20 13.31 -23.03
C ALA A 259 0.33 12.40 -22.15
N ILE A 260 -0.96 12.67 -22.10
CA ILE A 260 -1.90 11.70 -21.56
C ILE A 260 -2.04 10.63 -22.63
N LYS A 261 -1.52 9.44 -22.33
CA LYS A 261 -1.69 8.25 -23.18
C LYS A 261 -3.18 7.91 -23.22
N THR A 262 -3.92 8.58 -24.11
CA THR A 262 -5.35 8.35 -24.34
C THR A 262 -5.60 6.98 -24.95
N ASP A 263 -4.59 6.41 -25.62
CA ASP A 263 -4.70 5.19 -26.44
C ASP A 263 -4.19 3.92 -25.74
N ARG A 264 -4.09 3.90 -24.40
CA ARG A 264 -3.96 2.62 -23.70
C ARG A 264 -5.36 2.17 -23.27
N PRO A 265 -6.08 1.40 -24.08
CA PRO A 265 -7.34 0.77 -23.67
C PRO A 265 -7.15 -0.20 -22.51
N ASP A 266 -5.89 -0.54 -22.18
CA ASP A 266 -5.51 -1.57 -21.23
C ASP A 266 -5.21 -1.04 -19.81
N ILE A 267 -5.39 0.26 -19.54
CA ILE A 267 -5.31 0.73 -18.15
C ILE A 267 -6.61 0.33 -17.45
N GLU A 268 -6.61 -0.90 -16.98
CA GLU A 268 -7.70 -1.43 -16.18
C GLU A 268 -7.80 -0.64 -14.88
N ASN A 269 -9.00 -0.14 -14.57
CA ASN A 269 -9.26 0.56 -13.32
C ASN A 269 -9.16 -0.45 -12.16
N LEU A 270 -8.09 -0.35 -11.37
CA LEU A 270 -7.77 -1.30 -10.29
C LEU A 270 -8.81 -1.27 -9.16
N PHE A 271 -9.46 -0.12 -8.94
CA PHE A 271 -10.54 -0.03 -7.97
C PHE A 271 -11.79 -0.78 -8.45
N GLU A 272 -12.18 -0.60 -9.72
CA GLU A 272 -13.30 -1.34 -10.29
C GLU A 272 -13.06 -2.85 -10.29
N ARG A 273 -11.84 -3.25 -10.62
CA ARG A 273 -11.41 -4.66 -10.55
C ARG A 273 -11.48 -5.19 -9.12
N GLY A 274 -11.11 -4.37 -8.13
CA GLY A 274 -11.27 -4.69 -6.71
C GLY A 274 -12.75 -4.93 -6.34
N LEU A 275 -13.65 -4.05 -6.76
CA LEU A 275 -15.08 -4.20 -6.53
C LEU A 275 -15.68 -5.43 -7.24
N GLN A 276 -15.20 -5.75 -8.44
CA GLN A 276 -15.64 -6.98 -9.15
C GLN A 276 -15.20 -8.23 -8.38
N ARG A 277 -13.95 -8.30 -7.91
CA ARG A 277 -13.44 -9.41 -7.11
C ARG A 277 -14.17 -9.53 -5.78
N GLU A 278 -14.46 -8.40 -5.14
CA GLU A 278 -15.25 -8.38 -3.90
C GLU A 278 -16.66 -8.90 -4.13
N THR A 279 -17.30 -8.54 -5.26
CA THR A 279 -18.61 -9.10 -5.66
C THR A 279 -18.54 -10.61 -5.83
N GLN A 280 -17.49 -11.13 -6.49
CA GLN A 280 -17.28 -12.58 -6.66
C GLN A 280 -17.04 -13.28 -5.30
N ARG A 281 -16.25 -12.66 -4.42
CA ARG A 281 -16.00 -13.17 -3.07
C ARG A 281 -17.27 -13.20 -2.24
N GLN A 282 -18.10 -12.17 -2.34
CA GLN A 282 -19.37 -12.11 -1.64
C GLN A 282 -20.35 -13.16 -2.15
N GLN A 283 -20.37 -13.44 -3.48
CA GLN A 283 -21.15 -14.55 -4.03
C GLN A 283 -20.66 -15.89 -3.48
N ALA A 284 -19.36 -16.13 -3.44
CA ALA A 284 -18.78 -17.35 -2.86
C ALA A 284 -19.12 -17.50 -1.36
N ASN A 285 -19.15 -16.38 -0.62
CA ASN A 285 -19.58 -16.35 0.78
C ASN A 285 -21.07 -16.73 0.94
N ILE A 286 -21.94 -16.23 0.06
CA ILE A 286 -23.36 -16.64 0.02
C ILE A 286 -23.47 -18.15 -0.21
N ASP A 287 -22.70 -18.71 -1.16
CA ASP A 287 -22.71 -20.13 -1.46
C ASP A 287 -22.17 -20.96 -0.27
N GLN A 288 -21.18 -20.44 0.46
CA GLN A 288 -20.68 -21.05 1.69
C GLN A 288 -21.73 -21.05 2.79
N LEU A 289 -22.45 -19.94 3.00
CA LEU A 289 -23.56 -19.86 3.97
C LEU A 289 -24.69 -20.82 3.61
N LYS A 290 -25.03 -20.94 2.32
CA LYS A 290 -26.00 -21.92 1.82
C LYS A 290 -25.55 -23.36 2.05
N ALA A 291 -24.26 -23.66 1.90
CA ALA A 291 -23.70 -24.98 2.23
C ALA A 291 -23.74 -25.25 3.74
N LYS A 292 -23.40 -24.25 4.57
CA LYS A 292 -23.47 -24.34 6.05
C LYS A 292 -24.91 -24.47 6.59
N SER A 293 -25.91 -24.01 5.86
CA SER A 293 -27.31 -24.18 6.27
C SER A 293 -27.81 -25.63 6.18
N ARG A 294 -27.09 -26.50 5.45
CA ARG A 294 -27.39 -27.91 5.31
C ARG A 294 -26.76 -28.71 6.47
N PRO A 295 -27.45 -29.82 6.92
CA PRO A 295 -26.93 -30.64 8.00
C PRO A 295 -25.60 -31.29 7.62
N GLN A 296 -24.67 -31.39 8.56
CA GLN A 296 -23.40 -32.08 8.39
C GLN A 296 -23.43 -33.39 9.19
N PRO A 297 -23.72 -34.54 8.56
CA PRO A 297 -23.75 -35.81 9.25
C PRO A 297 -22.39 -36.20 9.80
N THR A 298 -22.40 -36.83 10.97
CA THR A 298 -21.23 -37.47 11.59
C THR A 298 -21.44 -38.97 11.62
N MET A 299 -20.50 -39.71 11.06
CA MET A 299 -20.50 -41.16 11.07
C MET A 299 -19.63 -41.66 12.24
N THR A 300 -20.16 -42.54 13.04
CA THR A 300 -19.45 -43.15 14.19
C THR A 300 -19.32 -44.64 13.97
N LEU A 301 -18.09 -45.16 14.15
CA LEU A 301 -17.77 -46.59 14.20
C LEU A 301 -17.14 -46.88 15.53
N GLY A 302 -17.63 -47.89 16.26
CA GLY A 302 -17.13 -48.22 17.58
C GLY A 302 -17.33 -49.69 17.98
N VAL A 303 -16.79 -50.01 19.13
CA VAL A 303 -16.95 -51.31 19.77
C VAL A 303 -17.39 -51.08 21.21
N ASN A 304 -18.45 -51.77 21.60
CA ASN A 304 -18.93 -51.82 22.99
C ASN A 304 -18.57 -53.17 23.61
N ARG A 305 -18.02 -53.14 24.79
CA ARG A 305 -17.75 -54.31 25.59
C ARG A 305 -18.58 -54.21 26.88
N THR A 306 -19.60 -55.09 26.96
CA THR A 306 -20.47 -55.16 28.11
C THR A 306 -20.05 -56.38 28.97
N ARG A 307 -19.92 -56.15 30.27
CA ARG A 307 -19.67 -57.23 31.26
C ARG A 307 -20.83 -57.17 32.25
N SER A 308 -21.68 -58.20 32.21
CA SER A 308 -22.80 -58.34 33.14
C SER A 308 -22.32 -58.77 34.55
N ALA A 309 -23.15 -58.52 35.55
CA ALA A 309 -22.92 -58.91 36.92
C ALA A 309 -22.60 -60.43 37.07
N ASP A 310 -23.19 -61.25 36.18
CA ASP A 310 -22.98 -62.73 36.10
C ASP A 310 -21.65 -63.13 35.39
N GLN A 311 -20.73 -62.21 35.17
CA GLN A 311 -19.42 -62.35 34.52
C GLN A 311 -19.46 -62.69 32.99
N ASN A 312 -20.58 -62.71 32.35
CA ASN A 312 -20.62 -62.86 30.90
C ASN A 312 -20.09 -61.57 30.22
N THR A 313 -19.21 -61.72 29.24
CA THR A 313 -18.64 -60.61 28.48
C THR A 313 -19.10 -60.69 27.04
N GLU A 314 -19.75 -59.65 26.54
CA GLU A 314 -20.18 -59.53 25.16
C GLU A 314 -19.44 -58.36 24.48
N ASN A 315 -19.03 -58.56 23.24
CA ASN A 315 -18.45 -57.53 22.41
C ASN A 315 -19.41 -57.27 21.26
N GLN A 316 -19.77 -55.99 21.05
CA GLN A 316 -20.69 -55.59 20.00
C GLN A 316 -20.06 -54.48 19.14
N ILE A 317 -20.26 -54.54 17.81
CA ILE A 317 -19.84 -53.48 16.91
C ILE A 317 -20.99 -52.41 16.88
N ARG A 318 -20.64 -51.17 17.06
CA ARG A 318 -21.54 -50.03 17.01
C ARG A 318 -21.30 -49.23 15.72
N LEU A 319 -22.33 -49.07 14.91
CA LEU A 319 -22.35 -48.14 13.80
C LEU A 319 -23.46 -47.11 14.06
N GLY A 320 -23.10 -45.82 14.02
CA GLY A 320 -24.03 -44.72 14.25
C GLY A 320 -23.87 -43.62 13.21
N VAL A 321 -24.97 -42.95 12.94
CA VAL A 321 -24.99 -41.72 12.15
C VAL A 321 -25.76 -40.67 12.93
N GLU A 322 -25.11 -39.55 13.22
CA GLU A 322 -25.71 -38.41 13.87
C GLU A 322 -25.92 -37.32 12.83
N ILE A 323 -27.15 -36.80 12.71
CA ILE A 323 -27.50 -35.73 11.74
C ILE A 323 -28.02 -34.53 12.52
N PRO A 324 -27.24 -33.39 12.59
CA PRO A 324 -27.70 -32.19 13.25
C PRO A 324 -28.89 -31.58 12.46
N LEU A 325 -29.99 -31.29 13.14
CA LEU A 325 -31.17 -30.68 12.54
C LEU A 325 -31.09 -29.17 12.67
N ASN A 326 -30.80 -28.46 11.56
CA ASN A 326 -30.66 -27.00 11.52
C ASN A 326 -32.05 -26.31 11.52
N ILE A 327 -32.91 -26.62 12.48
CA ILE A 327 -34.34 -26.17 12.52
C ILE A 327 -34.39 -24.67 12.88
N PHE A 328 -33.62 -24.23 13.87
CA PHE A 328 -33.67 -22.87 14.37
C PHE A 328 -32.66 -21.95 13.66
N ASN A 329 -31.45 -22.45 13.41
CA ASN A 329 -30.37 -21.70 12.74
C ASN A 329 -30.12 -22.25 11.33
N SER A 330 -30.98 -21.86 10.39
CA SER A 330 -30.86 -22.20 8.96
C SER A 330 -30.00 -21.24 8.15
N GLN A 331 -29.18 -20.38 8.79
CA GLN A 331 -28.37 -19.33 8.17
C GLN A 331 -29.20 -18.31 7.33
N LYS A 332 -30.52 -18.28 7.44
CA LYS A 332 -31.42 -17.43 6.64
C LYS A 332 -31.00 -15.95 6.72
N TYR A 333 -30.81 -15.45 7.93
CA TYR A 333 -30.41 -14.03 8.12
C TYR A 333 -28.97 -13.74 7.71
N GLY A 334 -28.05 -14.70 7.87
CA GLY A 334 -26.68 -14.61 7.38
C GLY A 334 -26.64 -14.48 5.86
N ILE A 335 -27.44 -15.26 5.14
CA ILE A 335 -27.57 -15.19 3.68
C ILE A 335 -28.16 -13.85 3.28
N GLN A 336 -29.24 -13.39 3.93
CA GLN A 336 -29.87 -12.11 3.64
C GLN A 336 -28.90 -10.91 3.83
N ILE A 337 -28.08 -10.93 4.89
CA ILE A 337 -27.05 -9.92 5.11
C ILE A 337 -26.00 -9.96 3.99
N ALA A 338 -25.59 -11.15 3.57
CA ALA A 338 -24.61 -11.32 2.51
C ALA A 338 -25.13 -10.85 1.15
N GLU A 339 -26.39 -11.11 0.82
CA GLU A 339 -27.06 -10.61 -0.40
C GLU A 339 -27.21 -9.09 -0.38
N ALA A 340 -27.56 -8.50 0.77
CA ALA A 340 -27.60 -7.05 0.94
C ALA A 340 -26.21 -6.39 0.75
N LYS A 341 -25.14 -7.00 1.28
CA LYS A 341 -23.76 -6.55 1.06
C LYS A 341 -23.37 -6.62 -0.43
N GLN A 342 -23.73 -7.69 -1.13
CA GLN A 342 -23.49 -7.80 -2.56
C GLN A 342 -24.20 -6.68 -3.35
N THR A 343 -25.44 -6.38 -3.02
CA THR A 343 -26.20 -5.28 -3.63
C THR A 343 -25.53 -3.94 -3.36
N LEU A 344 -25.05 -3.70 -2.13
CA LEU A 344 -24.32 -2.49 -1.76
C LEU A 344 -23.04 -2.30 -2.60
N ILE A 345 -22.25 -3.36 -2.78
CA ILE A 345 -21.03 -3.32 -3.61
C ILE A 345 -21.38 -2.97 -5.06
N GLN A 346 -22.44 -3.54 -5.61
CA GLN A 346 -22.90 -3.24 -6.98
C GLN A 346 -23.36 -1.78 -7.13
N GLN A 347 -24.03 -1.22 -6.12
CA GLN A 347 -24.41 0.19 -6.10
C GLN A 347 -23.18 1.09 -6.01
N GLN A 348 -22.23 0.75 -5.14
CA GLN A 348 -20.95 1.45 -5.02
C GLN A 348 -20.18 1.46 -6.34
N GLN A 349 -20.15 0.33 -7.07
CA GLN A 349 -19.50 0.24 -8.37
C GLN A 349 -20.12 1.17 -9.41
N ARG A 350 -21.47 1.24 -9.48
CA ARG A 350 -22.17 2.16 -10.40
C ARG A 350 -21.89 3.62 -10.09
N PHE A 351 -22.00 3.97 -8.81
CA PHE A 351 -21.73 5.33 -8.33
C PHE A 351 -20.29 5.75 -8.62
N TYR A 352 -19.33 4.87 -8.30
CA TYR A 352 -17.91 5.14 -8.55
C TYR A 352 -17.63 5.39 -10.05
N ARG A 353 -18.14 4.55 -10.94
CA ARG A 353 -17.94 4.75 -12.40
C ARG A 353 -18.41 6.11 -12.87
N GLN A 354 -19.59 6.52 -12.44
CA GLN A 354 -20.16 7.81 -12.83
C GLN A 354 -19.30 8.97 -12.29
N GLN A 355 -18.94 8.93 -11.01
CA GLN A 355 -18.15 9.98 -10.39
C GLN A 355 -16.73 10.06 -10.97
N ASN A 356 -16.08 8.91 -11.14
CA ASN A 356 -14.71 8.85 -11.68
C ASN A 356 -14.63 9.36 -13.12
N GLN A 357 -15.63 9.07 -13.95
CA GLN A 357 -15.68 9.58 -15.32
C GLN A 357 -15.80 11.11 -15.33
N LEU A 358 -16.70 11.67 -14.52
CA LEU A 358 -16.87 13.11 -14.40
C LEU A 358 -15.59 13.80 -13.89
N ASP A 359 -14.92 13.22 -12.90
CA ASP A 359 -13.67 13.75 -12.36
C ASP A 359 -12.56 13.76 -13.43
N ILE A 360 -12.42 12.68 -14.21
CA ILE A 360 -11.48 12.59 -15.32
C ILE A 360 -11.77 13.66 -16.37
N ASP A 361 -13.04 13.86 -16.75
CA ASP A 361 -13.43 14.83 -17.78
C ASP A 361 -13.14 16.26 -17.35
N VAL A 362 -13.37 16.62 -16.08
CA VAL A 362 -13.01 17.92 -15.50
C VAL A 362 -11.51 18.16 -15.57
N ARG A 363 -10.69 17.20 -15.09
CA ARG A 363 -9.23 17.32 -15.09
C ARG A 363 -8.65 17.39 -16.51
N LEU A 364 -9.24 16.69 -17.47
CA LEU A 364 -8.87 16.80 -18.88
C LEU A 364 -9.21 18.17 -19.48
N ALA A 365 -10.34 18.76 -19.09
CA ALA A 365 -10.70 20.12 -19.52
C ALA A 365 -9.72 21.15 -18.95
N GLU A 366 -9.36 21.04 -17.67
CA GLU A 366 -8.34 21.88 -17.04
C GLU A 366 -6.98 21.76 -17.74
N LEU A 367 -6.53 20.53 -18.06
CA LEU A 367 -5.27 20.33 -18.77
C LEU A 367 -5.27 20.97 -20.16
N ARG A 368 -6.39 20.91 -20.91
CA ARG A 368 -6.53 21.61 -22.20
C ARG A 368 -6.46 23.12 -22.02
N GLY A 369 -7.04 23.64 -20.94
CA GLY A 369 -6.93 25.05 -20.57
C GLY A 369 -5.48 25.49 -20.33
N LEU A 370 -4.71 24.68 -19.57
CA LEU A 370 -3.28 24.91 -19.37
C LEU A 370 -2.47 24.83 -20.67
N GLN A 371 -2.81 23.91 -21.57
CA GLN A 371 -2.17 23.81 -22.88
C GLN A 371 -2.32 25.12 -23.71
N THR A 372 -3.51 25.69 -23.70
CA THR A 372 -3.78 26.96 -24.39
C THR A 372 -2.98 28.12 -23.77
N GLN A 373 -2.96 28.19 -22.42
CA GLN A 373 -2.20 29.24 -21.72
C GLN A 373 -0.69 29.10 -21.93
N PHE A 374 -0.16 27.86 -21.86
CA PHE A 374 1.27 27.61 -22.08
C PHE A 374 1.68 28.00 -23.51
N LYS A 375 0.88 27.64 -24.51
CA LYS A 375 1.15 28.02 -25.91
C LYS A 375 1.22 29.54 -26.10
N GLN A 376 0.23 30.27 -25.59
CA GLN A 376 0.22 31.74 -25.67
C GLN A 376 1.44 32.35 -24.97
N LEU A 377 1.79 31.81 -23.79
CA LEU A 377 2.92 32.30 -23.00
C LEU A 377 4.26 32.01 -23.68
N ASN A 378 4.44 30.79 -24.18
CA ASN A 378 5.67 30.32 -24.80
C ASN A 378 5.93 30.96 -26.15
N ASP A 379 4.90 31.06 -26.99
CA ASP A 379 5.03 31.48 -28.40
C ASP A 379 4.96 33.00 -28.57
N GLN A 380 4.33 33.72 -27.63
CA GLN A 380 4.11 35.16 -27.76
C GLN A 380 4.75 35.97 -26.63
N GLN A 381 4.41 35.67 -25.36
CA GLN A 381 4.79 36.56 -24.26
C GLN A 381 6.29 36.45 -23.91
N VAL A 382 6.85 35.26 -23.88
CA VAL A 382 8.29 35.06 -23.54
C VAL A 382 9.19 35.71 -24.60
N PRO A 383 9.03 35.47 -25.90
CA PRO A 383 9.87 36.10 -26.91
C PRO A 383 9.77 37.63 -26.89
N LEU A 384 8.54 38.19 -26.71
CA LEU A 384 8.33 39.62 -26.64
C LEU A 384 9.01 40.24 -25.41
N ALA A 385 8.89 39.59 -24.22
CA ALA A 385 9.54 40.07 -23.00
C ALA A 385 11.07 40.06 -23.11
N ILE A 386 11.65 39.04 -23.77
CA ILE A 386 13.10 38.99 -24.08
C ILE A 386 13.52 40.15 -24.95
N GLN A 387 12.76 40.43 -26.02
CA GLN A 387 13.06 41.56 -26.90
C GLN A 387 12.97 42.92 -26.18
N VAL A 388 11.95 43.13 -25.35
CA VAL A 388 11.77 44.33 -24.55
C VAL A 388 12.96 44.51 -23.62
N GLN A 389 13.34 43.47 -22.84
CA GLN A 389 14.49 43.55 -21.93
C GLN A 389 15.78 43.89 -22.67
N GLN A 390 16.08 43.20 -23.78
CA GLN A 390 17.30 43.42 -24.57
C GLN A 390 17.38 44.84 -25.11
N LYS A 391 16.28 45.36 -25.71
CA LYS A 391 16.21 46.72 -26.25
C LYS A 391 16.34 47.77 -25.14
N THR A 392 15.71 47.56 -23.99
CA THR A 392 15.78 48.47 -22.85
C THR A 392 17.20 48.50 -22.27
N LEU A 393 17.86 47.35 -22.11
CA LEU A 393 19.27 47.28 -21.69
C LEU A 393 20.23 47.99 -22.66
N GLN A 394 20.02 47.79 -23.97
CA GLN A 394 20.80 48.47 -25.00
C GLN A 394 20.58 49.98 -24.94
N GLY A 395 19.34 50.45 -24.86
CA GLY A 395 19.01 51.83 -24.75
C GLY A 395 19.52 52.49 -23.45
N PHE A 396 19.51 51.74 -22.33
CA PHE A 396 20.12 52.16 -21.07
C PHE A 396 21.62 52.40 -21.25
N ARG A 397 22.35 51.48 -21.88
CA ARG A 397 23.80 51.65 -22.14
C ARG A 397 24.10 52.90 -22.96
N LEU A 398 23.17 53.27 -23.85
CA LEU A 398 23.25 54.49 -24.68
C LEU A 398 22.70 55.75 -24.01
N GLY A 399 22.28 55.66 -22.74
CA GLY A 399 21.69 56.79 -22.01
C GLY A 399 20.26 57.16 -22.38
N LYS A 400 19.55 56.34 -23.17
CA LYS A 400 18.17 56.64 -23.67
C LYS A 400 17.07 56.19 -22.69
N PHE A 401 17.35 55.28 -21.82
CA PHE A 401 16.41 54.74 -20.81
C PHE A 401 16.95 54.94 -19.40
N ALA A 402 16.02 55.07 -18.44
CA ALA A 402 16.33 55.18 -17.03
C ALA A 402 16.62 53.78 -16.42
N VAL A 403 17.23 53.76 -15.24
CA VAL A 403 17.47 52.54 -14.46
C VAL A 403 16.17 51.83 -14.14
N THR A 404 15.11 52.58 -13.87
CA THR A 404 13.77 52.06 -13.59
C THR A 404 13.16 51.28 -14.75
N ASP A 405 13.41 51.73 -15.99
CA ASP A 405 12.92 51.06 -17.20
C ASP A 405 13.58 49.66 -17.34
N VAL A 406 14.89 49.58 -17.05
CA VAL A 406 15.64 48.33 -17.08
C VAL A 406 15.14 47.35 -16.00
N GLN A 407 14.91 47.86 -14.79
CA GLN A 407 14.34 47.06 -13.72
C GLN A 407 12.95 46.53 -14.08
N GLN A 408 12.08 47.37 -14.58
CA GLN A 408 10.74 47.00 -14.99
C GLN A 408 10.76 45.91 -16.09
N ALA A 409 11.53 46.10 -17.16
CA ALA A 409 11.66 45.13 -18.24
C ALA A 409 12.24 43.78 -17.76
N THR A 410 13.21 43.83 -16.83
CA THR A 410 13.84 42.64 -16.26
C THR A 410 12.87 41.86 -15.36
N THR A 411 12.13 42.55 -14.50
CA THR A 411 11.10 41.93 -13.63
C THR A 411 9.98 41.32 -14.47
N GLN A 412 9.53 42.04 -15.52
CA GLN A 412 8.49 41.52 -16.44
C GLN A 412 8.91 40.21 -17.14
N LEU A 413 10.14 40.11 -17.61
CA LEU A 413 10.66 38.87 -18.20
C LEU A 413 10.71 37.76 -17.18
N GLN A 414 11.19 38.05 -15.97
CA GLN A 414 11.25 37.08 -14.87
C GLN A 414 9.85 36.55 -14.53
N ASP A 415 8.85 37.41 -14.38
CA ASP A 415 7.48 37.04 -14.06
C ASP A 415 6.88 36.10 -15.13
N VAL A 416 7.12 36.41 -16.40
CA VAL A 416 6.63 35.57 -17.51
C VAL A 416 7.31 34.20 -17.51
N ARG A 417 8.63 34.13 -17.26
CA ARG A 417 9.39 32.87 -17.18
C ARG A 417 8.97 32.04 -15.99
N LEU A 418 8.80 32.63 -14.80
CA LEU A 418 8.30 31.93 -13.60
C LEU A 418 6.87 31.43 -13.77
N ARG A 419 5.99 32.22 -14.43
CA ARG A 419 4.64 31.79 -14.77
C ARG A 419 4.65 30.57 -15.68
N LYS A 420 5.59 30.50 -16.63
CA LYS A 420 5.78 29.30 -17.47
C LYS A 420 6.14 28.07 -16.64
N VAL A 421 7.02 28.19 -15.63
CA VAL A 421 7.35 27.09 -14.70
C VAL A 421 6.14 26.68 -13.85
N GLN A 422 5.33 27.65 -13.41
CA GLN A 422 4.10 27.34 -12.65
C GLN A 422 3.09 26.56 -13.49
N LEU A 423 2.90 26.92 -14.76
CA LEU A 423 2.05 26.14 -15.66
C LEU A 423 2.57 24.71 -15.87
N LEU A 424 3.89 24.54 -15.97
CA LEU A 424 4.51 23.19 -16.01
C LEU A 424 4.23 22.39 -14.73
N LYS A 425 4.36 23.00 -13.56
CA LYS A 425 4.05 22.36 -12.27
C LYS A 425 2.60 21.89 -12.22
N GLN A 426 1.66 22.78 -12.61
CA GLN A 426 0.24 22.45 -12.65
C GLN A 426 -0.08 21.35 -13.67
N ALA A 427 0.55 21.39 -14.87
CA ALA A 427 0.35 20.35 -15.88
C ALA A 427 0.86 18.97 -15.42
N TRP A 428 2.00 18.91 -14.74
CA TRP A 428 2.51 17.68 -14.17
C TRP A 428 1.61 17.14 -13.07
N GLN A 429 1.13 17.99 -12.17
CA GLN A 429 0.17 17.61 -11.14
C GLN A 429 -1.10 17.02 -11.75
N LEU A 430 -1.74 17.74 -12.68
CA LEU A 430 -2.95 17.27 -13.37
C LEU A 430 -2.71 15.99 -14.17
N ASN A 431 -1.55 15.84 -14.81
CA ASN A 431 -1.21 14.61 -15.52
C ASN A 431 -1.22 13.39 -14.58
N VAL A 432 -0.54 13.49 -13.43
CA VAL A 432 -0.49 12.43 -12.42
C VAL A 432 -1.88 12.18 -11.85
N GLU A 433 -2.67 13.21 -11.59
CA GLU A 433 -4.03 13.11 -11.09
C GLU A 433 -4.96 12.39 -12.09
N VAL A 434 -4.87 12.72 -13.39
CA VAL A 434 -5.64 12.03 -14.44
C VAL A 434 -5.24 10.55 -14.55
N GLN A 435 -3.93 10.26 -14.51
CA GLN A 435 -3.46 8.87 -14.53
C GLN A 435 -3.96 8.10 -13.31
N SER A 436 -3.88 8.70 -12.13
CA SER A 436 -4.40 8.15 -10.89
C SER A 436 -5.89 7.82 -10.97
N ALA A 437 -6.71 8.79 -11.39
CA ALA A 437 -8.15 8.62 -11.54
C ALA A 437 -8.50 7.51 -12.55
N ARG A 438 -7.78 7.42 -13.67
CA ARG A 438 -7.96 6.35 -14.68
C ARG A 438 -7.64 4.97 -14.14
N MET A 439 -6.59 4.86 -13.32
CA MET A 439 -6.21 3.59 -12.68
C MET A 439 -7.08 3.26 -11.46
N GLY A 440 -7.96 4.16 -11.03
CA GLY A 440 -8.75 4.00 -9.82
C GLY A 440 -7.93 4.07 -8.54
N LEU A 441 -6.90 4.93 -8.53
CA LEU A 441 -6.00 5.13 -7.41
C LEU A 441 -6.37 6.42 -6.64
N PRO A 442 -5.98 6.56 -5.37
CA PRO A 442 -6.32 7.73 -4.55
C PRO A 442 -5.49 8.95 -4.97
N VAL A 443 -6.11 9.85 -5.72
CA VAL A 443 -5.46 11.04 -6.32
C VAL A 443 -4.72 11.90 -5.30
N GLU A 444 -5.39 12.26 -4.20
CA GLU A 444 -4.85 13.17 -3.17
C GLU A 444 -3.62 12.62 -2.45
N GLN A 445 -3.55 11.29 -2.30
CA GLN A 445 -2.45 10.63 -1.60
C GLN A 445 -1.17 10.58 -2.45
N ILE A 446 -1.28 10.53 -3.78
CA ILE A 446 -0.13 10.41 -4.68
C ILE A 446 0.70 11.70 -4.72
N THR A 447 0.05 12.85 -4.65
CA THR A 447 0.71 14.16 -4.68
C THR A 447 1.09 14.69 -3.29
N ALA A 448 0.77 13.96 -2.22
CA ALA A 448 1.12 14.33 -0.86
C ALA A 448 2.65 14.26 -0.62
N LYS A 449 3.15 15.12 0.28
CA LYS A 449 4.59 15.13 0.62
C LYS A 449 5.07 13.83 1.26
N ASP A 450 4.20 13.14 1.97
CA ASP A 450 4.45 11.88 2.67
C ASP A 450 3.81 10.66 1.96
N ALA A 451 3.53 10.79 0.66
CA ALA A 451 2.82 9.79 -0.14
C ALA A 451 3.38 8.37 0.00
N LEU A 452 4.70 8.21 -0.07
CA LEU A 452 5.35 6.90 0.09
C LEU A 452 5.17 6.33 1.50
N MET A 453 5.26 7.18 2.52
CA MET A 453 5.05 6.74 3.91
C MET A 453 3.61 6.27 4.11
N GLN A 454 2.62 7.00 3.60
CA GLN A 454 1.22 6.60 3.64
C GLN A 454 0.97 5.30 2.87
N LEU A 455 1.59 5.14 1.69
CA LEU A 455 1.51 3.92 0.89
C LEU A 455 2.03 2.71 1.68
N ASN A 456 3.20 2.81 2.27
CA ASN A 456 3.81 1.73 3.06
C ASN A 456 3.01 1.42 4.34
N GLN A 457 2.50 2.44 5.05
CA GLN A 457 1.65 2.24 6.23
C GLN A 457 0.38 1.46 5.90
N ARG A 458 -0.27 1.73 4.76
CA ARG A 458 -1.44 0.96 4.33
C ARG A 458 -1.13 -0.53 4.12
N VAL A 459 0.01 -0.84 3.51
CA VAL A 459 0.45 -2.24 3.32
C VAL A 459 0.63 -2.94 4.66
N TRP A 460 1.26 -2.28 5.64
CA TRP A 460 1.43 -2.83 6.99
C TRP A 460 0.10 -3.00 7.73
N GLN A 461 -0.82 -2.05 7.62
CA GLN A 461 -2.14 -2.17 8.24
C GLN A 461 -2.96 -3.31 7.64
N GLN A 462 -2.89 -3.50 6.32
CA GLN A 462 -3.56 -4.60 5.65
C GLN A 462 -2.99 -5.96 6.05
N SER A 463 -1.67 -6.06 6.23
CA SER A 463 -1.03 -7.31 6.69
C SER A 463 -1.45 -7.71 8.11
N ASN A 464 -1.74 -6.73 8.98
CA ASN A 464 -2.22 -6.97 10.34
C ASN A 464 -3.73 -7.29 10.40
N ALA A 465 -4.48 -6.99 9.34
CA ALA A 465 -5.92 -7.26 9.26
C ALA A 465 -6.27 -8.69 8.81
N PHE A 466 -5.27 -9.56 8.58
CA PHE A 466 -5.55 -10.98 8.36
C PHE A 466 -6.15 -11.56 9.66
N PRO A 467 -7.41 -12.02 9.62
CA PRO A 467 -8.06 -12.51 10.81
C PRO A 467 -7.26 -13.72 11.34
N SER A 468 -6.84 -13.62 12.57
CA SER A 468 -6.33 -14.76 13.37
C SER A 468 -7.49 -15.71 13.70
N GLN A 469 -8.17 -16.25 12.69
CA GLN A 469 -9.07 -17.37 12.87
C GLN A 469 -8.23 -18.65 12.97
N VAL A 470 -7.42 -18.73 14.01
CA VAL A 470 -6.85 -19.98 14.48
C VAL A 470 -7.56 -20.26 15.80
N GLY A 471 -8.57 -21.13 15.76
CA GLY A 471 -9.13 -21.81 16.92
C GLY A 471 -10.43 -21.20 17.47
N GLU A 472 -11.57 -21.64 16.96
CA GLU A 472 -12.74 -22.02 17.73
C GLU A 472 -13.30 -23.32 17.12
#